data_ba486e88f5f993573fc8b3428c0bf213
#
_entry.id   ba486e88f5f993573fc8b3428c0bf213
#
_cell.length_a   1.000
_cell.length_b   1.000
_cell.length_c   1.000
_cell.angle_alpha   90.00
_cell.angle_beta   90.00
_cell.angle_gamma   90.00
#
_symmetry.space_group_name_H-M   'P 1'
#
loop_
_entity.id
_entity.type
_entity.pdbx_description
1 polymer ?
#
loop_
_entity_poly.entity_id
_entity_poly.type
_entity_poly.pdbx_seq_one_letter_code
_entity_poly.pdbx_strand_id
1 'polypeptide(L)'
;AAAFGPDLEAAGVVGGSVVSIAAATFGLVAGSLMGGPTAKRLIEKHDLRPAPVTAGGTTPSAALATDVASEDERFISDSPRFVKGFMLLLLAVGIGNQVSVWLTALTGLTFPAYIGAMLVAVVVRNMMDGVHVSYPAEEIDTMGNMFLSIFLAMALAGLKLWELIDLAMPMVICLVLQCVVMFLFSYFVVFNVMGRNYDAAVMTAGFIGFAMGATSNAMANMQVVTKKYGPSPVAYFAIPMVGGMFIDFFNAVLIAANIGWWTQAR
;
A
#
# COMPACT_ATOMS: atom_id res chain seq x y z
N ALA A 1 -9.52 3.67 -3.55
CA ALA A 1 -10.81 4.20 -3.08
C ALA A 1 -11.11 5.55 -3.74
N ALA A 2 -10.39 6.61 -3.44
CA ALA A 2 -10.67 7.94 -3.99
C ALA A 2 -10.61 8.02 -5.53
N ALA A 3 -9.74 7.23 -6.16
CA ALA A 3 -9.61 7.20 -7.63
C ALA A 3 -10.86 6.66 -8.35
N PHE A 4 -11.61 5.78 -7.69
CA PHE A 4 -12.85 5.20 -8.23
C PHE A 4 -14.12 5.90 -7.73
N GLY A 5 -14.01 6.90 -6.86
CA GLY A 5 -15.15 7.63 -6.33
C GLY A 5 -16.04 8.23 -7.42
N PRO A 6 -15.48 9.00 -8.37
CA PRO A 6 -16.25 9.55 -9.50
C PRO A 6 -16.92 8.48 -10.38
N ASP A 7 -16.26 7.34 -10.60
CA ASP A 7 -16.81 6.24 -11.39
C ASP A 7 -18.00 5.58 -10.68
N LEU A 8 -17.93 5.45 -9.34
CA LEU A 8 -19.05 4.96 -8.53
C LEU A 8 -20.23 5.92 -8.55
N GLU A 9 -20.00 7.22 -8.50
CA GLU A 9 -21.05 8.24 -8.60
C GLU A 9 -21.69 8.22 -9.99
N ALA A 10 -20.89 8.10 -11.04
CA ALA A 10 -21.39 7.93 -12.41
C ALA A 10 -22.21 6.64 -12.58
N ALA A 11 -21.86 5.57 -11.83
CA ALA A 11 -22.63 4.33 -11.75
C ALA A 11 -23.91 4.44 -10.87
N GLY A 12 -24.22 5.62 -10.34
CA GLY A 12 -25.42 5.92 -9.57
C GLY A 12 -25.34 5.60 -8.07
N VAL A 13 -24.13 5.45 -7.53
CA VAL A 13 -23.90 5.30 -6.09
C VAL A 13 -23.80 6.69 -5.45
N VAL A 14 -24.86 7.12 -4.78
CA VAL A 14 -24.89 8.42 -4.10
C VAL A 14 -23.83 8.45 -2.99
N GLY A 15 -22.98 9.49 -2.99
CA GLY A 15 -21.91 9.65 -2.02
C GLY A 15 -20.74 8.65 -2.16
N GLY A 16 -20.59 8.02 -3.34
CA GLY A 16 -19.55 7.00 -3.59
C GLY A 16 -18.14 7.47 -3.26
N SER A 17 -17.77 8.70 -3.60
CA SER A 17 -16.48 9.31 -3.25
C SER A 17 -16.30 9.44 -1.74
N VAL A 18 -17.32 9.92 -1.04
CA VAL A 18 -17.28 10.17 0.41
C VAL A 18 -17.16 8.86 1.20
N VAL A 19 -17.98 7.87 0.86
CA VAL A 19 -17.94 6.52 1.45
C VAL A 19 -16.58 5.86 1.23
N SER A 20 -16.05 5.95 0.01
CA SER A 20 -14.75 5.35 -0.35
C SER A 20 -13.60 5.95 0.44
N ILE A 21 -13.57 7.27 0.63
CA ILE A 21 -12.52 7.97 1.40
C ILE A 21 -12.66 7.64 2.88
N ALA A 22 -13.88 7.65 3.43
CA ALA A 22 -14.13 7.31 4.83
C ALA A 22 -13.72 5.85 5.14
N ALA A 23 -14.08 4.89 4.27
CA ALA A 23 -13.68 3.49 4.41
C ALA A 23 -12.15 3.31 4.31
N ALA A 24 -11.48 4.01 3.38
CA ALA A 24 -10.03 3.98 3.26
C ALA A 24 -9.33 4.53 4.51
N THR A 25 -9.80 5.65 5.04
CA THR A 25 -9.27 6.26 6.26
C THR A 25 -9.44 5.32 7.47
N PHE A 26 -10.61 4.72 7.61
CA PHE A 26 -10.85 3.70 8.64
C PHE A 26 -9.88 2.52 8.49
N GLY A 27 -9.70 2.02 7.27
CA GLY A 27 -8.80 0.92 6.97
C GLY A 27 -7.34 1.21 7.35
N LEU A 28 -6.85 2.41 7.04
CA LEU A 28 -5.52 2.87 7.44
C LEU A 28 -5.32 2.81 8.97
N VAL A 29 -6.29 3.33 9.72
CA VAL A 29 -6.23 3.34 11.20
C VAL A 29 -6.36 1.91 11.75
N ALA A 30 -7.37 1.16 11.33
CA ALA A 30 -7.61 -0.19 11.81
C ALA A 30 -6.47 -1.15 11.46
N GLY A 31 -5.92 -1.06 10.23
CA GLY A 31 -4.78 -1.86 9.78
C GLY A 31 -3.52 -1.61 10.61
N SER A 32 -3.25 -0.35 10.95
CA SER A 32 -2.12 0.00 11.83
C SER A 32 -2.30 -0.51 13.26
N LEU A 33 -3.53 -0.46 13.79
CA LEU A 33 -3.82 -0.92 15.15
C LEU A 33 -3.82 -2.44 15.29
N MET A 34 -4.15 -3.18 14.22
CA MET A 34 -4.32 -4.64 14.27
C MET A 34 -3.02 -5.40 13.99
N GLY A 35 -2.14 -4.89 13.13
CA GLY A 35 -0.97 -5.63 12.65
C GLY A 35 0.01 -6.02 13.76
N GLY A 36 0.46 -5.05 14.54
CA GLY A 36 1.38 -5.27 15.66
C GLY A 36 0.87 -6.25 16.72
N PRO A 37 -0.33 -6.04 17.30
CA PRO A 37 -0.91 -6.95 18.28
C PRO A 37 -1.13 -8.37 17.75
N THR A 38 -1.51 -8.53 16.48
CA THR A 38 -1.69 -9.85 15.88
C THR A 38 -0.38 -10.63 15.79
N ALA A 39 0.68 -9.98 15.28
CA ALA A 39 2.01 -10.61 15.22
C ALA A 39 2.56 -10.91 16.62
N LYS A 40 2.42 -9.96 17.56
CA LYS A 40 2.79 -10.19 18.95
C LYS A 40 2.14 -11.45 19.50
N ARG A 41 0.83 -11.61 19.32
CA ARG A 41 0.09 -12.79 19.80
C ARG A 41 0.56 -14.08 19.15
N LEU A 42 0.90 -14.05 17.85
CA LEU A 42 1.45 -15.21 17.14
C LEU A 42 2.83 -15.59 17.66
N ILE A 43 3.73 -14.61 17.86
CA ILE A 43 5.09 -14.81 18.34
C ILE A 43 5.08 -15.37 19.76
N GLU A 44 4.33 -14.77 20.67
CA GLU A 44 4.26 -15.18 22.08
C GLU A 44 3.57 -16.54 22.25
N LYS A 45 2.49 -16.81 21.49
CA LYS A 45 1.77 -18.08 21.56
C LYS A 45 2.57 -19.28 21.08
N HIS A 46 3.43 -19.09 20.08
CA HIS A 46 4.18 -20.17 19.44
C HIS A 46 5.69 -20.14 19.81
N ASP A 47 6.09 -19.28 20.76
CA ASP A 47 7.51 -19.05 21.16
C ASP A 47 8.45 -18.89 19.94
N LEU A 48 8.05 -18.04 18.99
CA LEU A 48 8.77 -17.86 17.74
C LEU A 48 9.98 -16.96 17.97
N ARG A 49 11.12 -17.36 17.39
CA ARG A 49 12.37 -16.59 17.48
C ARG A 49 12.89 -16.26 16.07
N PRO A 50 13.51 -15.10 15.89
CA PRO A 50 14.18 -14.77 14.64
C PRO A 50 15.26 -15.82 14.34
N ALA A 51 15.40 -16.18 13.08
CA ALA A 51 16.49 -17.05 12.66
C ALA A 51 17.84 -16.35 12.98
N PRO A 52 18.86 -17.10 13.44
CA PRO A 52 20.18 -16.51 13.64
C PRO A 52 20.65 -15.94 12.30
N VAL A 53 20.97 -14.65 12.28
CA VAL A 53 21.56 -14.00 11.10
C VAL A 53 22.96 -14.57 10.95
N THR A 54 23.13 -15.54 10.07
CA THR A 54 24.45 -16.04 9.69
C THR A 54 25.21 -14.88 9.06
N ALA A 55 26.30 -14.48 9.69
CA ALA A 55 27.18 -13.36 9.32
C ALA A 55 27.95 -13.58 8.00
N GLY A 56 27.23 -13.95 6.92
CA GLY A 56 27.83 -14.26 5.63
C GLY A 56 27.03 -13.80 4.42
N GLY A 57 25.85 -13.25 4.63
CA GLY A 57 25.02 -12.73 3.56
C GLY A 57 24.71 -11.26 3.81
N THR A 58 25.45 -10.36 3.20
CA THR A 58 25.01 -8.98 2.98
C THR A 58 23.82 -9.01 2.04
N THR A 59 22.64 -9.41 2.58
CA THR A 59 21.40 -9.21 1.81
C THR A 59 21.08 -7.71 1.83
N PRO A 60 20.71 -7.12 0.69
CA PRO A 60 20.32 -5.70 0.59
C PRO A 60 19.27 -5.28 1.62
N SER A 61 18.54 -6.24 2.17
CA SER A 61 17.45 -6.05 3.13
C SER A 61 17.92 -5.78 4.58
N ALA A 62 19.13 -6.20 4.97
CA ALA A 62 19.66 -5.86 6.30
C ALA A 62 20.13 -4.39 6.35
N ALA A 63 20.62 -3.88 5.22
CA ALA A 63 20.93 -2.47 5.03
C ALA A 63 19.66 -1.60 5.14
N LEU A 64 18.55 -2.01 4.48
CA LEU A 64 17.28 -1.28 4.57
C LEU A 64 16.73 -1.19 6.01
N ALA A 65 16.89 -2.24 6.83
CA ALA A 65 16.38 -2.25 8.20
C ALA A 65 17.20 -1.37 9.17
N THR A 66 18.49 -1.18 8.88
CA THR A 66 19.38 -0.29 9.66
C THR A 66 19.37 1.16 9.15
N ASP A 67 19.15 1.37 7.84
CA ASP A 67 19.12 2.71 7.25
C ASP A 67 17.86 3.50 7.63
N VAL A 68 16.71 2.84 7.79
CA VAL A 68 15.46 3.50 8.23
C VAL A 68 15.58 4.13 9.63
N ALA A 69 16.53 3.72 10.45
CA ALA A 69 16.75 4.29 11.79
C ALA A 69 17.71 5.51 11.81
N SER A 70 18.43 5.75 10.71
CA SER A 70 19.45 6.81 10.60
C SER A 70 19.13 7.90 9.57
N GLU A 71 17.99 7.81 8.87
CA GLU A 71 17.65 8.67 7.73
C GLU A 71 17.08 10.05 8.08
N ASP A 72 16.76 10.32 9.35
CA ASP A 72 16.16 11.61 9.72
C ASP A 72 17.09 12.83 9.57
N GLU A 73 18.39 12.65 9.35
CA GLU A 73 19.36 13.77 9.31
C GLU A 73 19.94 14.10 7.93
N ARG A 74 19.70 13.30 6.87
CA ARG A 74 20.33 13.53 5.56
C ARG A 74 19.47 14.31 4.55
N PHE A 75 18.35 14.80 4.96
CA PHE A 75 17.26 15.25 4.09
C PHE A 75 17.49 16.53 3.25
N ILE A 76 18.56 17.27 3.42
CA ILE A 76 18.72 18.60 2.79
C ILE A 76 19.86 18.68 1.76
N SER A 77 20.62 17.61 1.53
CA SER A 77 21.93 17.77 0.89
C SER A 77 21.98 17.68 -0.65
N ASP A 78 21.00 17.08 -1.36
CA ASP A 78 21.17 16.87 -2.81
C ASP A 78 20.00 17.42 -3.65
N SER A 79 19.95 18.75 -3.77
CA SER A 79 18.97 19.47 -4.63
C SER A 79 18.86 18.90 -6.06
N PRO A 80 19.97 18.50 -6.77
CA PRO A 80 19.87 17.93 -8.11
C PRO A 80 19.17 16.56 -8.17
N ARG A 81 19.36 15.69 -7.17
CA ARG A 81 18.72 14.37 -7.11
C ARG A 81 17.24 14.51 -6.84
N PHE A 82 16.86 15.42 -5.94
CA PHE A 82 15.46 15.72 -5.66
C PHE A 82 14.73 16.24 -6.91
N VAL A 83 15.33 17.19 -7.64
CA VAL A 83 14.76 17.70 -8.90
C VAL A 83 14.64 16.58 -9.94
N LYS A 84 15.66 15.72 -10.06
CA LYS A 84 15.62 14.55 -10.95
C LYS A 84 14.46 13.61 -10.59
N GLY A 85 14.27 13.29 -9.30
CA GLY A 85 13.17 12.46 -8.83
C GLY A 85 11.81 13.09 -9.13
N PHE A 86 11.67 14.39 -8.89
CA PHE A 86 10.45 15.14 -9.20
C PHE A 86 10.12 15.13 -10.71
N MET A 87 11.12 15.36 -11.56
CA MET A 87 10.95 15.29 -13.02
C MET A 87 10.53 13.89 -13.48
N LEU A 88 11.11 12.83 -12.90
CA LEU A 88 10.72 11.45 -13.20
C LEU A 88 9.27 11.16 -12.79
N LEU A 89 8.82 11.68 -11.64
CA LEU A 89 7.43 11.57 -11.21
C LEU A 89 6.48 12.30 -12.16
N LEU A 90 6.80 13.53 -12.56
CA LEU A 90 5.98 14.28 -13.52
C LEU A 90 5.90 13.56 -14.87
N LEU A 91 7.01 13.02 -15.34
CA LEU A 91 7.06 12.24 -16.58
C LEU A 91 6.21 10.97 -16.47
N ALA A 92 6.34 10.23 -15.35
CA ALA A 92 5.55 9.03 -15.13
C ALA A 92 4.05 9.33 -15.06
N VAL A 93 3.63 10.42 -14.39
CA VAL A 93 2.23 10.83 -14.31
C VAL A 93 1.72 11.32 -15.67
N GLY A 94 2.49 12.15 -16.38
CA GLY A 94 2.07 12.72 -17.66
C GLY A 94 1.88 11.66 -18.74
N ILE A 95 2.89 10.80 -18.96
CA ILE A 95 2.81 9.70 -19.92
C ILE A 95 1.81 8.64 -19.42
N GLY A 96 1.82 8.35 -18.12
CA GLY A 96 0.98 7.32 -17.52
C GLY A 96 -0.51 7.62 -17.65
N ASN A 97 -0.92 8.87 -17.55
CA ASN A 97 -2.31 9.25 -17.80
C ASN A 97 -2.75 8.83 -19.22
N GLN A 98 -1.90 9.08 -20.22
CA GLN A 98 -2.19 8.68 -21.60
C GLN A 98 -2.24 7.14 -21.76
N VAL A 99 -1.36 6.43 -21.06
CA VAL A 99 -1.36 4.95 -21.04
C VAL A 99 -2.65 4.42 -20.43
N SER A 100 -3.15 5.00 -19.33
CA SER A 100 -4.44 4.61 -18.74
C SER A 100 -5.61 4.81 -19.71
N VAL A 101 -5.66 5.94 -20.41
CA VAL A 101 -6.69 6.21 -21.43
C VAL A 101 -6.63 5.16 -22.55
N TRP A 102 -5.44 4.83 -23.01
CA TRP A 102 -5.23 3.83 -24.05
C TRP A 102 -5.62 2.42 -23.59
N LEU A 103 -5.26 2.02 -22.37
CA LEU A 103 -5.67 0.76 -21.76
C LEU A 103 -7.20 0.66 -21.63
N THR A 104 -7.84 1.73 -21.21
CA THR A 104 -9.31 1.82 -21.11
C THR A 104 -9.96 1.61 -22.48
N ALA A 105 -9.42 2.25 -23.53
CA ALA A 105 -9.93 2.09 -24.89
C ALA A 105 -9.76 0.67 -25.45
N LEU A 106 -8.64 -0.01 -25.10
CA LEU A 106 -8.38 -1.36 -25.58
C LEU A 106 -9.18 -2.44 -24.86
N THR A 107 -9.39 -2.29 -23.57
CA THR A 107 -9.99 -3.35 -22.73
C THR A 107 -11.47 -3.14 -22.46
N GLY A 108 -11.98 -1.91 -22.65
CA GLY A 108 -13.34 -1.52 -22.25
C GLY A 108 -13.53 -1.40 -20.73
N LEU A 109 -12.46 -1.56 -19.93
CA LEU A 109 -12.48 -1.38 -18.47
C LEU A 109 -11.96 0.00 -18.12
N THR A 110 -12.56 0.69 -17.17
CA THR A 110 -12.10 2.01 -16.69
C THR A 110 -10.84 1.87 -15.84
N PHE A 111 -9.70 2.31 -16.36
CA PHE A 111 -8.43 2.35 -15.61
C PHE A 111 -8.15 3.76 -15.09
N PRO A 112 -8.06 3.95 -13.76
CA PRO A 112 -7.62 5.23 -13.20
C PRO A 112 -6.21 5.61 -13.65
N ALA A 113 -5.94 6.92 -13.71
CA ALA A 113 -4.67 7.48 -14.20
C ALA A 113 -3.43 6.94 -13.49
N TYR A 114 -3.55 6.60 -12.20
CA TYR A 114 -2.41 6.08 -11.43
C TYR A 114 -1.89 4.72 -11.92
N ILE A 115 -2.73 3.89 -12.55
CA ILE A 115 -2.30 2.58 -13.08
C ILE A 115 -1.32 2.77 -14.23
N GLY A 116 -1.64 3.65 -15.17
CA GLY A 116 -0.70 3.96 -16.24
C GLY A 116 0.57 4.62 -15.72
N ALA A 117 0.47 5.51 -14.72
CA ALA A 117 1.63 6.11 -14.09
C ALA A 117 2.55 5.05 -13.43
N MET A 118 1.95 4.07 -12.75
CA MET A 118 2.69 2.95 -12.15
C MET A 118 3.41 2.10 -13.20
N LEU A 119 2.73 1.76 -14.31
CA LEU A 119 3.34 1.01 -15.41
C LEU A 119 4.50 1.77 -16.05
N VAL A 120 4.33 3.06 -16.32
CA VAL A 120 5.39 3.92 -16.86
C VAL A 120 6.56 4.02 -15.88
N ALA A 121 6.30 4.17 -14.58
CA ALA A 121 7.35 4.23 -13.57
C ALA A 121 8.17 2.92 -13.51
N VAL A 122 7.50 1.76 -13.62
CA VAL A 122 8.18 0.45 -13.70
C VAL A 122 9.08 0.37 -14.93
N VAL A 123 8.59 0.80 -16.10
CA VAL A 123 9.40 0.82 -17.34
C VAL A 123 10.60 1.74 -17.19
N VAL A 124 10.39 2.97 -16.72
CA VAL A 124 11.46 3.96 -16.51
C VAL A 124 12.51 3.43 -15.54
N ARG A 125 12.08 2.82 -14.43
CA ARG A 125 12.98 2.21 -13.44
C ARG A 125 13.85 1.13 -14.06
N ASN A 126 13.24 0.18 -14.78
CA ASN A 126 13.97 -0.91 -15.41
C ASN A 126 14.92 -0.41 -16.52
N MET A 127 14.52 0.62 -17.28
CA MET A 127 15.40 1.25 -18.27
C MET A 127 16.62 1.91 -17.62
N MET A 128 16.41 2.65 -16.52
CA MET A 128 17.52 3.31 -15.79
C MET A 128 18.48 2.28 -15.19
N ASP A 129 17.98 1.18 -14.64
CA ASP A 129 18.79 0.09 -14.11
C ASP A 129 19.60 -0.59 -15.26
N GLY A 130 18.99 -0.78 -16.44
CA GLY A 130 19.65 -1.35 -17.63
C GLY A 130 20.76 -0.47 -18.20
N VAL A 131 20.65 0.85 -18.08
CA VAL A 131 21.67 1.82 -18.54
C VAL A 131 22.65 2.22 -17.42
N HIS A 132 22.54 1.60 -16.23
CA HIS A 132 23.37 1.87 -15.05
C HIS A 132 23.31 3.35 -14.57
N VAL A 133 22.18 4.02 -14.79
CA VAL A 133 21.94 5.39 -14.30
C VAL A 133 21.34 5.34 -12.90
N SER A 134 21.93 6.08 -11.96
CA SER A 134 21.44 6.10 -10.57
C SER A 134 19.99 6.61 -10.50
N TYR A 135 19.11 5.77 -9.92
CA TYR A 135 17.71 6.10 -9.68
C TYR A 135 17.58 6.75 -8.30
N PRO A 136 16.92 7.92 -8.18
CA PRO A 136 16.76 8.63 -6.91
C PRO A 136 15.58 8.04 -6.11
N ALA A 137 15.74 6.81 -5.60
CA ALA A 137 14.66 6.07 -4.96
C ALA A 137 14.21 6.72 -3.65
N GLU A 138 15.15 7.16 -2.82
CA GLU A 138 14.90 7.78 -1.51
C GLU A 138 14.14 9.10 -1.66
N GLU A 139 14.57 9.93 -2.62
CA GLU A 139 13.94 11.21 -2.90
C GLU A 139 12.51 11.03 -3.44
N ILE A 140 12.30 10.02 -4.30
CA ILE A 140 10.98 9.68 -4.83
C ILE A 140 10.06 9.14 -3.72
N ASP A 141 10.56 8.29 -2.84
CA ASP A 141 9.77 7.74 -1.71
C ASP A 141 9.36 8.87 -0.76
N THR A 142 10.27 9.76 -0.44
CA THR A 142 9.98 10.93 0.37
C THR A 142 8.91 11.84 -0.24
N MET A 143 9.03 12.15 -1.55
CA MET A 143 8.01 12.93 -2.25
C MET A 143 6.67 12.19 -2.28
N GLY A 144 6.69 10.88 -2.47
CA GLY A 144 5.51 10.03 -2.44
C GLY A 144 4.76 10.13 -1.10
N ASN A 145 5.48 10.00 0.01
CA ASN A 145 4.93 10.13 1.35
C ASN A 145 4.38 11.55 1.64
N MET A 146 5.07 12.58 1.17
CA MET A 146 4.61 13.96 1.29
C MET A 146 3.32 14.20 0.48
N PHE A 147 3.28 13.79 -0.78
CA PHE A 147 2.10 13.94 -1.62
C PHE A 147 0.92 13.09 -1.12
N LEU A 148 1.19 11.90 -0.58
CA LEU A 148 0.15 11.08 0.07
C LEU A 148 -0.44 11.81 1.27
N SER A 149 0.38 12.43 2.11
CA SER A 149 -0.08 13.19 3.28
C SER A 149 -0.93 14.39 2.89
N ILE A 150 -0.50 15.15 1.86
CA ILE A 150 -1.27 16.27 1.30
C ILE A 150 -2.59 15.78 0.71
N PHE A 151 -2.55 14.70 -0.06
CA PHE A 151 -3.75 14.08 -0.65
C PHE A 151 -4.76 13.66 0.42
N LEU A 152 -4.31 12.98 1.48
CA LEU A 152 -5.18 12.56 2.59
C LEU A 152 -5.78 13.77 3.32
N ALA A 153 -4.99 14.83 3.55
CA ALA A 153 -5.48 16.04 4.18
C ALA A 153 -6.55 16.73 3.32
N MET A 154 -6.32 16.85 2.01
CA MET A 154 -7.31 17.42 1.08
C MET A 154 -8.57 16.54 0.99
N ALA A 155 -8.40 15.23 0.92
CA ALA A 155 -9.51 14.28 0.87
C ALA A 155 -10.38 14.37 2.12
N LEU A 156 -9.77 14.43 3.30
CA LEU A 156 -10.48 14.60 4.57
C LEU A 156 -11.17 15.96 4.68
N ALA A 157 -10.51 17.04 4.23
CA ALA A 157 -11.10 18.37 4.22
C ALA A 157 -12.31 18.50 3.27
N GLY A 158 -12.31 17.71 2.19
CA GLY A 158 -13.40 17.66 1.22
C GLY A 158 -14.56 16.74 1.60
N LEU A 159 -14.46 16.00 2.72
CA LEU A 159 -15.52 15.10 3.17
C LEU A 159 -16.80 15.84 3.55
N LYS A 160 -17.88 15.52 2.86
CA LYS A 160 -19.22 15.98 3.18
C LYS A 160 -19.86 15.02 4.18
N LEU A 161 -19.54 15.20 5.44
CA LEU A 161 -19.96 14.28 6.53
C LEU A 161 -21.49 14.10 6.62
N TRP A 162 -22.29 15.07 6.18
CA TRP A 162 -23.74 14.99 6.17
C TRP A 162 -24.29 13.96 5.17
N GLU A 163 -23.56 13.68 4.08
CA GLU A 163 -23.94 12.64 3.11
C GLU A 163 -23.71 11.22 3.67
N LEU A 164 -22.90 11.11 4.73
CA LEU A 164 -22.61 9.83 5.40
C LEU A 164 -23.66 9.43 6.44
N ILE A 165 -24.54 10.34 6.88
CA ILE A 165 -25.45 10.07 8.02
C ILE A 165 -26.36 8.87 7.72
N ASP A 166 -26.94 8.81 6.54
CA ASP A 166 -27.84 7.73 6.14
C ASP A 166 -27.12 6.40 5.84
N LEU A 167 -25.84 6.47 5.45
CA LEU A 167 -25.00 5.32 5.11
C LEU A 167 -24.10 4.88 6.27
N ALA A 168 -24.06 5.66 7.37
CA ALA A 168 -23.10 5.44 8.46
C ALA A 168 -23.27 4.08 9.12
N MET A 169 -24.49 3.67 9.43
CA MET A 169 -24.74 2.41 10.15
C MET A 169 -24.37 1.18 9.32
N PRO A 170 -24.85 1.00 8.07
CA PRO A 170 -24.42 -0.10 7.22
C PRO A 170 -22.90 -0.10 6.99
N MET A 171 -22.30 1.06 6.77
CA MET A 171 -20.86 1.19 6.54
C MET A 171 -20.06 0.74 7.77
N VAL A 172 -20.42 1.20 8.98
CA VAL A 172 -19.73 0.79 10.22
C VAL A 172 -19.82 -0.71 10.43
N ILE A 173 -20.99 -1.31 10.21
CA ILE A 173 -21.17 -2.77 10.32
C ILE A 173 -20.25 -3.50 9.33
N CYS A 174 -20.20 -3.08 8.06
CA CYS A 174 -19.33 -3.67 7.06
C CYS A 174 -17.84 -3.52 7.43
N LEU A 175 -17.42 -2.36 7.92
CA LEU A 175 -16.03 -2.10 8.29
C LEU A 175 -15.60 -2.92 9.52
N VAL A 176 -16.47 -3.06 10.53
CA VAL A 176 -16.21 -3.91 11.69
C VAL A 176 -16.14 -5.38 11.26
N LEU A 177 -17.08 -5.83 10.44
CA LEU A 177 -17.06 -7.19 9.90
C LEU A 177 -15.79 -7.47 9.11
N GLN A 178 -15.35 -6.51 8.29
CA GLN A 178 -14.09 -6.59 7.55
C GLN A 178 -12.88 -6.74 8.49
N CYS A 179 -12.83 -5.99 9.59
CA CYS A 179 -11.77 -6.15 10.60
C CYS A 179 -11.75 -7.57 11.19
N VAL A 180 -12.93 -8.11 11.54
CA VAL A 180 -13.03 -9.47 12.09
C VAL A 180 -12.57 -10.50 11.05
N VAL A 181 -13.07 -10.43 9.82
CA VAL A 181 -12.69 -11.34 8.73
C VAL A 181 -11.19 -11.25 8.48
N MET A 182 -10.63 -10.03 8.41
CA MET A 182 -9.22 -9.81 8.17
C MET A 182 -8.35 -10.39 9.29
N PHE A 183 -8.75 -10.19 10.55
CA PHE A 183 -8.05 -10.79 11.70
C PHE A 183 -8.06 -12.33 11.62
N LEU A 184 -9.22 -12.92 11.40
CA LEU A 184 -9.36 -14.39 11.31
C LEU A 184 -8.56 -14.94 10.12
N PHE A 185 -8.68 -14.31 8.96
CA PHE A 185 -7.96 -14.72 7.76
C PHE A 185 -6.43 -14.62 7.96
N SER A 186 -5.95 -13.52 8.50
CA SER A 186 -4.53 -13.31 8.76
C SER A 186 -3.97 -14.31 9.77
N TYR A 187 -4.74 -14.55 10.84
CA TYR A 187 -4.32 -15.42 11.93
C TYR A 187 -4.33 -16.90 11.53
N PHE A 188 -5.39 -17.35 10.83
CA PHE A 188 -5.58 -18.77 10.53
C PHE A 188 -5.09 -19.18 9.13
N VAL A 189 -5.11 -18.28 8.15
CA VAL A 189 -4.71 -18.62 6.77
C VAL A 189 -3.32 -18.10 6.49
N VAL A 190 -3.11 -16.79 6.55
CA VAL A 190 -1.86 -16.16 6.12
C VAL A 190 -0.67 -16.69 6.91
N PHE A 191 -0.75 -16.69 8.24
CA PHE A 191 0.31 -17.21 9.10
C PHE A 191 0.63 -18.68 8.82
N ASN A 192 -0.39 -19.51 8.58
CA ASN A 192 -0.21 -20.93 8.31
C ASN A 192 0.41 -21.21 6.93
N VAL A 193 -0.03 -20.47 5.91
CA VAL A 193 0.48 -20.60 4.53
C VAL A 193 1.92 -20.09 4.43
N MET A 194 2.27 -19.04 5.18
CA MET A 194 3.62 -18.46 5.18
C MET A 194 4.66 -19.23 6.00
N GLY A 195 4.31 -20.39 6.58
CA GLY A 195 5.28 -21.33 7.16
C GLY A 195 5.37 -21.35 8.69
N ARG A 196 4.48 -20.64 9.42
CA ARG A 196 4.34 -20.68 10.91
C ARG A 196 5.62 -20.36 11.68
N ASN A 197 6.53 -19.60 11.11
CA ASN A 197 7.78 -19.20 11.73
C ASN A 197 7.73 -17.71 12.14
N TYR A 198 8.85 -17.19 12.65
CA TYR A 198 8.98 -15.79 13.02
C TYR A 198 8.72 -14.84 11.84
N ASP A 199 9.33 -15.13 10.68
CA ASP A 199 9.14 -14.34 9.48
C ASP A 199 7.67 -14.32 9.03
N ALA A 200 6.96 -15.45 9.12
CA ALA A 200 5.53 -15.53 8.86
C ALA A 200 4.70 -14.65 9.79
N ALA A 201 5.07 -14.53 11.07
CA ALA A 201 4.39 -13.64 12.00
C ALA A 201 4.61 -12.16 11.64
N VAL A 202 5.84 -11.78 11.26
CA VAL A 202 6.16 -10.42 10.79
C VAL A 202 5.44 -10.12 9.47
N MET A 203 5.47 -11.06 8.51
CA MET A 203 4.73 -10.93 7.24
C MET A 203 3.21 -10.82 7.47
N THR A 204 2.66 -11.50 8.47
CA THR A 204 1.24 -11.37 8.84
C THR A 204 0.90 -9.95 9.30
N ALA A 205 1.79 -9.31 10.10
CA ALA A 205 1.61 -7.91 10.48
C ALA A 205 1.65 -6.98 9.26
N GLY A 206 2.60 -7.21 8.35
CA GLY A 206 2.70 -6.48 7.08
C GLY A 206 1.47 -6.68 6.20
N PHE A 207 1.00 -7.92 6.06
CA PHE A 207 -0.20 -8.26 5.30
C PHE A 207 -1.43 -7.49 5.79
N ILE A 208 -1.70 -7.46 7.10
CA ILE A 208 -2.79 -6.69 7.68
C ILE A 208 -2.65 -5.20 7.32
N GLY A 209 -1.44 -4.68 7.40
CA GLY A 209 -1.15 -3.27 7.09
C GLY A 209 -1.51 -2.90 5.65
N PHE A 210 -1.05 -3.64 4.64
CA PHE A 210 -1.35 -3.30 3.25
C PHE A 210 -2.77 -3.71 2.82
N ALA A 211 -3.30 -4.80 3.34
CA ALA A 211 -4.63 -5.28 2.94
C ALA A 211 -5.77 -4.40 3.47
N MET A 212 -5.61 -3.79 4.62
CA MET A 212 -6.58 -2.84 5.18
C MET A 212 -6.22 -1.38 4.91
N GLY A 213 -4.95 -1.07 4.69
CA GLY A 213 -4.46 0.28 4.59
C GLY A 213 -3.64 0.52 3.32
N ALA A 214 -2.32 0.57 3.49
CA ALA A 214 -1.36 0.84 2.43
C ALA A 214 -0.02 0.14 2.72
N THR A 215 0.87 0.09 1.72
CA THR A 215 2.20 -0.49 1.89
C THR A 215 3.01 0.21 3.00
N SER A 216 2.84 1.52 3.18
CA SER A 216 3.43 2.27 4.30
C SER A 216 2.97 1.75 5.67
N ASN A 217 1.67 1.41 5.82
CA ASN A 217 1.15 0.79 7.04
C ASN A 217 1.75 -0.61 7.28
N ALA A 218 1.96 -1.37 6.21
CA ALA A 218 2.62 -2.66 6.29
C ALA A 218 4.03 -2.51 6.86
N MET A 219 4.81 -1.57 6.32
CA MET A 219 6.16 -1.27 6.79
C MET A 219 6.18 -0.84 8.24
N ALA A 220 5.29 0.07 8.64
CA ALA A 220 5.17 0.54 10.02
C ALA A 220 4.84 -0.62 10.98
N ASN A 221 3.89 -1.48 10.63
CA ASN A 221 3.53 -2.65 11.44
C ASN A 221 4.72 -3.62 11.60
N MET A 222 5.45 -3.90 10.52
CA MET A 222 6.63 -4.77 10.58
C MET A 222 7.73 -4.15 11.42
N GLN A 223 7.97 -2.83 11.30
CA GLN A 223 8.97 -2.12 12.11
C GLN A 223 8.68 -2.22 13.61
N VAL A 224 7.43 -2.05 14.03
CA VAL A 224 7.03 -2.19 15.44
C VAL A 224 7.36 -3.59 15.96
N VAL A 225 7.12 -4.63 15.18
CA VAL A 225 7.40 -6.02 15.57
C VAL A 225 8.91 -6.29 15.59
N THR A 226 9.62 -5.91 14.53
CA THR A 226 11.06 -6.20 14.40
C THR A 226 11.94 -5.40 15.37
N LYS A 227 11.53 -4.18 15.73
CA LYS A 227 12.20 -3.41 16.81
C LYS A 227 12.16 -4.12 18.16
N LYS A 228 11.11 -4.90 18.42
CA LYS A 228 10.92 -5.58 19.71
C LYS A 228 11.49 -7.00 19.74
N TYR A 229 11.31 -7.76 18.67
CA TYR A 229 11.59 -9.21 18.66
C TYR A 229 12.81 -9.60 17.80
N GLY A 230 13.32 -8.70 16.96
CA GLY A 230 14.49 -8.90 16.11
C GLY A 230 14.18 -8.80 14.62
N PRO A 231 15.22 -8.77 13.77
CA PRO A 231 15.08 -8.52 12.33
C PRO A 231 14.40 -9.68 11.58
N SER A 232 13.70 -9.35 10.49
CA SER A 232 13.06 -10.29 9.56
C SER A 232 13.30 -9.84 8.11
N PRO A 233 14.49 -10.10 7.53
CA PRO A 233 14.83 -9.67 6.18
C PRO A 233 13.86 -10.20 5.12
N VAL A 234 13.36 -11.43 5.28
CA VAL A 234 12.41 -12.06 4.37
C VAL A 234 11.09 -11.27 4.29
N ALA A 235 10.58 -10.82 5.44
CA ALA A 235 9.33 -10.05 5.47
C ALA A 235 9.51 -8.68 4.79
N TYR A 236 10.63 -8.00 5.02
CA TYR A 236 10.91 -6.70 4.39
C TYR A 236 11.16 -6.78 2.88
N PHE A 237 11.53 -7.93 2.36
CA PHE A 237 11.62 -8.18 0.93
C PHE A 237 10.25 -8.53 0.32
N ALA A 238 9.55 -9.51 0.93
CA ALA A 238 8.34 -10.07 0.35
C ALA A 238 7.14 -9.11 0.37
N ILE A 239 6.90 -8.45 1.51
CA ILE A 239 5.68 -7.64 1.69
C ILE A 239 5.62 -6.41 0.78
N PRO A 240 6.66 -5.56 0.66
CA PRO A 240 6.62 -4.43 -0.25
C PRO A 240 6.49 -4.84 -1.71
N MET A 241 7.18 -5.91 -2.11
CA MET A 241 7.14 -6.40 -3.48
C MET A 241 5.74 -6.92 -3.85
N VAL A 242 5.13 -7.73 -2.98
CA VAL A 242 3.79 -8.29 -3.24
C VAL A 242 2.72 -7.20 -3.07
N GLY A 243 2.77 -6.43 -1.98
CA GLY A 243 1.76 -5.41 -1.66
C GLY A 243 1.79 -4.23 -2.63
N GLY A 244 2.98 -3.68 -2.91
CA GLY A 244 3.11 -2.47 -3.72
C GLY A 244 3.01 -2.67 -5.22
N MET A 245 3.31 -3.87 -5.74
CA MET A 245 3.32 -4.11 -7.18
C MET A 245 2.18 -5.02 -7.65
N PHE A 246 2.04 -6.19 -7.03
CA PHE A 246 1.04 -7.15 -7.51
C PHE A 246 -0.38 -6.84 -7.00
N ILE A 247 -0.53 -6.62 -5.70
CA ILE A 247 -1.86 -6.47 -5.08
C ILE A 247 -2.55 -5.19 -5.58
N ASP A 248 -1.84 -4.07 -5.68
CA ASP A 248 -2.43 -2.81 -6.13
C ASP A 248 -2.92 -2.91 -7.59
N PHE A 249 -2.13 -3.57 -8.45
CA PHE A 249 -2.53 -3.78 -9.85
C PHE A 249 -3.77 -4.70 -9.96
N PHE A 250 -3.74 -5.88 -9.33
CA PHE A 250 -4.86 -6.81 -9.37
C PHE A 250 -6.12 -6.24 -8.72
N ASN A 251 -5.98 -5.53 -7.61
CA ASN A 251 -7.11 -4.88 -6.93
C ASN A 251 -7.77 -3.82 -7.82
N ALA A 252 -6.98 -3.01 -8.51
CA ALA A 252 -7.50 -2.02 -9.43
C ALA A 252 -8.28 -2.66 -10.61
N VAL A 253 -7.75 -3.74 -11.18
CA VAL A 253 -8.44 -4.51 -12.25
C VAL A 253 -9.75 -5.12 -11.74
N LEU A 254 -9.74 -5.71 -10.53
CA LEU A 254 -10.94 -6.28 -9.92
C LEU A 254 -12.00 -5.21 -9.66
N ILE A 255 -11.63 -4.05 -9.15
CA ILE A 255 -12.57 -2.95 -8.89
C ILE A 255 -13.15 -2.45 -10.23
N ALA A 256 -12.31 -2.20 -11.24
CA ALA A 256 -12.74 -1.76 -12.55
C ALA A 256 -13.72 -2.77 -13.20
N ALA A 257 -13.42 -4.06 -13.13
CA ALA A 257 -14.28 -5.12 -13.65
C ALA A 257 -15.63 -5.17 -12.92
N ASN A 258 -15.65 -5.02 -11.60
CA ASN A 258 -16.89 -5.00 -10.83
C ASN A 258 -17.75 -3.77 -11.15
N ILE A 259 -17.16 -2.59 -11.27
CA ILE A 259 -17.88 -1.37 -11.68
C ILE A 259 -18.45 -1.55 -13.09
N GLY A 260 -17.66 -2.07 -14.04
CA GLY A 260 -18.11 -2.33 -15.41
C GLY A 260 -19.25 -3.32 -15.46
N TRP A 261 -19.20 -4.40 -14.69
CA TRP A 261 -20.29 -5.38 -14.59
C TRP A 261 -21.58 -4.77 -14.01
N TRP A 262 -21.45 -3.97 -12.94
CA TRP A 262 -22.58 -3.29 -12.31
C TRP A 262 -23.26 -2.29 -13.25
N THR A 263 -22.49 -1.55 -14.04
CA THR A 263 -23.04 -0.58 -15.02
C THR A 263 -23.74 -1.25 -16.19
N GLN A 264 -23.31 -2.47 -16.58
CA GLN A 264 -23.96 -3.25 -17.65
C GLN A 264 -25.22 -4.00 -17.17
N ALA A 265 -25.32 -4.30 -15.88
CA ALA A 265 -26.45 -5.03 -15.29
C ALA A 265 -27.65 -4.13 -14.95
N ARG A 266 -27.51 -2.82 -15.10
CA ARG A 266 -28.58 -1.82 -14.96
C ARG A 266 -29.09 -1.37 -16.32
#